data_1b952253b5e648f02f7abe7d7750502e
#
_entry.id   1b952253b5e648f02f7abe7d7750502e
#
_cell.length_a   1.000
_cell.length_b   1.000
_cell.length_c   1.000
_cell.angle_alpha   90.00
_cell.angle_beta   90.00
_cell.angle_gamma   90.00
#
_symmetry.space_group_name_H-M   'P 1'
#
loop_
_entity.id
_entity.type
_entity.pdbx_description
1 polymer ?
#
loop_
_entity_poly.entity_id
_entity_poly.type
_entity_poly.pdbx_seq_one_letter_code
_entity_poly.pdbx_strand_id
1 'polypeptide(L)'
;MHPTRTLAALSIAACALTAQAADDNKVTIENRIAQCQGCHGIPDWKTAFPELYRVPKLGGQKPAYIVAALKAYKAGERDFATMRAIAADLSEADMEALAKYYGADAATTAAATPAEKK
;
A
#
# COMPACT_ATOMS: atom_id res chain seq x y z
N MET A 1 52.27 -49.09 30.80
CA MET A 1 51.24 -48.16 31.37
C MET A 1 51.13 -46.95 30.50
N HIS A 2 50.15 -46.96 29.61
CA HIS A 2 49.86 -45.81 28.70
C HIS A 2 48.53 -45.21 29.07
N PRO A 3 48.44 -43.92 29.40
CA PRO A 3 47.15 -43.28 29.63
C PRO A 3 46.56 -42.86 28.26
N THR A 4 45.41 -43.43 27.96
CA THR A 4 44.56 -43.10 26.81
C THR A 4 43.98 -41.72 27.04
N ARG A 5 44.35 -40.75 26.18
CA ARG A 5 43.75 -39.42 26.09
C ARG A 5 42.50 -39.54 25.22
N THR A 6 41.34 -39.50 25.85
CA THR A 6 40.03 -39.32 25.18
C THR A 6 39.87 -37.86 24.81
N LEU A 7 39.90 -37.56 23.51
CA LEU A 7 39.55 -36.27 22.95
C LEU A 7 38.01 -36.21 22.85
N ALA A 8 37.41 -35.42 23.73
CA ALA A 8 36.00 -35.08 23.64
C ALA A 8 35.82 -34.05 22.52
N ALA A 9 35.23 -34.48 21.41
CA ALA A 9 34.84 -33.60 20.32
C ALA A 9 33.60 -32.78 20.76
N LEU A 10 33.83 -31.51 20.97
CA LEU A 10 32.75 -30.55 21.26
C LEU A 10 32.10 -30.13 19.94
N SER A 11 30.98 -30.75 19.59
CA SER A 11 30.19 -30.38 18.43
C SER A 11 29.44 -29.09 18.75
N ILE A 12 29.94 -27.99 18.23
CA ILE A 12 29.21 -26.69 18.24
C ILE A 12 28.15 -26.77 17.15
N ALA A 13 26.93 -27.06 17.53
CA ALA A 13 25.78 -26.89 16.67
C ALA A 13 25.56 -25.39 16.44
N ALA A 14 26.00 -24.89 15.30
CA ALA A 14 25.67 -23.54 14.85
C ALA A 14 24.18 -23.51 14.50
N CYS A 15 23.36 -23.03 15.42
CA CYS A 15 22.00 -22.59 15.11
C CYS A 15 22.11 -21.40 14.15
N ALA A 16 21.96 -21.68 12.86
CA ALA A 16 21.69 -20.66 11.87
C ALA A 16 20.30 -20.09 12.18
N LEU A 17 20.27 -19.02 12.97
CA LEU A 17 19.09 -18.14 13.00
C LEU A 17 19.02 -17.50 11.62
N THR A 18 18.25 -18.08 10.74
CA THR A 18 17.75 -17.37 9.55
C THR A 18 16.92 -16.22 10.10
N ALA A 19 17.49 -15.03 10.11
CA ALA A 19 16.77 -13.81 10.30
C ALA A 19 15.80 -13.70 9.11
N GLN A 20 14.60 -14.20 9.29
CA GLN A 20 13.46 -13.74 8.51
C GLN A 20 13.27 -12.29 8.91
N ALA A 21 13.93 -11.39 8.18
CA ALA A 21 13.56 -10.01 8.16
C ALA A 21 12.13 -10.02 7.60
N ALA A 22 11.18 -10.04 8.50
CA ALA A 22 9.80 -9.90 8.16
C ALA A 22 9.69 -8.58 7.39
N ASP A 23 9.15 -8.68 6.20
CA ASP A 23 8.74 -7.57 5.34
C ASP A 23 7.49 -6.92 5.96
N ASP A 24 7.51 -6.74 7.30
CA ASP A 24 6.39 -6.31 8.14
C ASP A 24 6.00 -4.84 7.90
N ASN A 25 6.70 -4.15 7.02
CA ASN A 25 6.41 -2.76 6.69
C ASN A 25 5.96 -2.54 5.24
N LYS A 26 5.73 -3.60 4.51
CA LYS A 26 5.13 -3.50 3.18
C LYS A 26 3.63 -3.34 3.32
N VAL A 27 3.16 -2.11 3.23
CA VAL A 27 1.72 -1.83 3.15
C VAL A 27 1.19 -2.54 1.90
N THR A 28 0.28 -3.49 2.10
CA THR A 28 -0.31 -4.24 0.98
C THR A 28 -1.16 -3.34 0.10
N ILE A 29 -1.38 -3.75 -1.15
CA ILE A 29 -2.22 -2.96 -2.06
C ILE A 29 -3.66 -2.82 -1.54
N GLU A 30 -4.16 -3.80 -0.81
CA GLU A 30 -5.47 -3.76 -0.17
C GLU A 30 -5.55 -2.64 0.87
N ASN A 31 -4.52 -2.47 1.69
CA ASN A 31 -4.42 -1.38 2.65
C ASN A 31 -4.35 -0.02 1.95
N ARG A 32 -3.62 0.08 0.83
CA ARG A 32 -3.59 1.29 0.03
C ARG A 32 -4.95 1.64 -0.56
N ILE A 33 -5.66 0.64 -1.09
CA ILE A 33 -7.03 0.80 -1.60
C ILE A 33 -7.96 1.29 -0.49
N ALA A 34 -7.93 0.66 0.70
CA ALA A 34 -8.75 1.07 1.84
C ALA A 34 -8.46 2.52 2.27
N GLN A 35 -7.20 2.92 2.29
CA GLN A 35 -6.79 4.30 2.58
C GLN A 35 -7.41 5.30 1.57
N CYS A 36 -7.35 4.99 0.29
CA CYS A 36 -7.95 5.84 -0.74
C CYS A 36 -9.47 5.89 -0.62
N GLN A 37 -10.12 4.75 -0.37
CA GLN A 37 -11.58 4.66 -0.23
C GLN A 37 -12.13 5.46 0.95
N GLY A 38 -11.33 5.66 2.00
CA GLY A 38 -11.72 6.47 3.15
C GLY A 38 -12.19 7.88 2.80
N CYS A 39 -11.70 8.42 1.68
CA CYS A 39 -12.14 9.72 1.17
C CYS A 39 -12.80 9.59 -0.22
N HIS A 40 -12.16 8.88 -1.14
CA HIS A 40 -12.59 8.78 -2.54
C HIS A 40 -13.76 7.80 -2.77
N GLY A 41 -14.07 6.94 -1.80
CA GLY A 41 -15.20 6.00 -1.86
C GLY A 41 -16.53 6.58 -1.35
N ILE A 42 -16.50 7.75 -0.70
CA ILE A 42 -17.70 8.35 -0.11
C ILE A 42 -18.32 9.33 -1.13
N PRO A 43 -19.58 9.12 -1.54
CA PRO A 43 -20.25 10.04 -2.45
C PRO A 43 -20.30 11.45 -1.86
N ASP A 44 -20.01 12.45 -2.69
CA ASP A 44 -20.07 13.88 -2.35
C ASP A 44 -19.24 14.32 -1.13
N TRP A 45 -18.24 13.51 -0.74
CA TRP A 45 -17.34 13.85 0.35
C TRP A 45 -16.58 15.15 0.07
N LYS A 46 -16.47 15.96 1.12
CA LYS A 46 -15.70 17.21 1.09
C LYS A 46 -14.72 17.22 2.25
N THR A 47 -13.49 17.63 1.99
CA THR A 47 -12.53 17.97 3.05
C THR A 47 -12.87 19.36 3.59
N ALA A 48 -12.57 19.59 4.88
CA ALA A 48 -12.70 20.90 5.50
C ALA A 48 -11.33 21.57 5.74
N PHE A 49 -10.26 20.82 5.58
CA PHE A 49 -8.90 21.29 5.81
C PHE A 49 -7.96 20.74 4.73
N PRO A 50 -6.99 21.51 4.23
CA PRO A 50 -6.71 22.94 4.51
C PRO A 50 -7.77 23.89 3.96
N GLU A 51 -8.63 23.42 3.08
CA GLU A 51 -9.72 24.16 2.47
C GLU A 51 -10.93 23.25 2.18
N LEU A 52 -12.09 23.84 1.98
CA LEU A 52 -13.27 23.10 1.59
C LEU A 52 -13.13 22.64 0.13
N TYR A 53 -12.84 21.37 -0.06
CA TYR A 53 -12.63 20.79 -1.38
C TYR A 53 -13.43 19.51 -1.57
N ARG A 54 -14.10 19.37 -2.72
CA ARG A 54 -14.83 18.15 -3.07
C ARG A 54 -13.82 17.08 -3.50
N VAL A 55 -13.84 15.95 -2.79
CA VAL A 55 -12.99 14.80 -3.12
C VAL A 55 -13.50 14.13 -4.40
N PRO A 56 -12.67 14.00 -5.45
CA PRO A 56 -13.13 13.42 -6.70
C PRO A 56 -13.32 11.90 -6.59
N LYS A 57 -14.28 11.37 -7.34
CA LYS A 57 -14.39 9.92 -7.55
C LYS A 57 -13.19 9.43 -8.38
N LEU A 58 -12.63 8.28 -8.00
CA LEU A 58 -11.56 7.61 -8.75
C LEU A 58 -12.08 6.54 -9.69
N GLY A 59 -13.16 5.86 -9.31
CA GLY A 59 -13.75 4.77 -10.11
C GLY A 59 -14.15 5.23 -11.50
N GLY A 60 -13.69 4.48 -12.51
CA GLY A 60 -13.94 4.76 -13.92
C GLY A 60 -12.99 5.79 -14.54
N GLN A 61 -12.00 6.30 -13.81
CA GLN A 61 -10.99 7.20 -14.36
C GLN A 61 -9.97 6.42 -15.21
N LYS A 62 -9.36 7.08 -16.18
CA LYS A 62 -8.32 6.47 -17.01
C LYS A 62 -7.10 6.10 -16.16
N PRO A 63 -6.61 4.84 -16.18
CA PRO A 63 -5.47 4.41 -15.37
C PRO A 63 -4.22 5.30 -15.55
N ALA A 64 -3.89 5.64 -16.80
CA ALA A 64 -2.76 6.52 -17.09
C ALA A 64 -2.89 7.90 -16.44
N TYR A 65 -4.11 8.44 -16.35
CA TYR A 65 -4.36 9.71 -15.66
C TYR A 65 -4.15 9.58 -14.15
N ILE A 66 -4.59 8.48 -13.54
CA ILE A 66 -4.40 8.24 -12.10
C ILE A 66 -2.90 8.20 -11.78
N VAL A 67 -2.11 7.44 -12.55
CA VAL A 67 -0.65 7.38 -12.37
C VAL A 67 -0.02 8.77 -12.51
N ALA A 68 -0.34 9.49 -13.58
CA ALA A 68 0.20 10.83 -13.81
C ALA A 68 -0.16 11.80 -12.68
N ALA A 69 -1.40 11.76 -12.20
CA ALA A 69 -1.85 12.62 -11.11
C ALA A 69 -1.12 12.30 -9.78
N LEU A 70 -0.93 11.02 -9.44
CA LEU A 70 -0.21 10.62 -8.24
C LEU A 70 1.27 11.01 -8.32
N LYS A 71 1.91 10.83 -9.49
CA LYS A 71 3.29 11.28 -9.71
C LYS A 71 3.41 12.80 -9.57
N ALA A 72 2.49 13.56 -10.12
CA ALA A 72 2.48 15.03 -10.03
C ALA A 72 2.29 15.51 -8.57
N TYR A 73 1.45 14.84 -7.78
CA TYR A 73 1.36 15.13 -6.35
C TYR A 73 2.65 14.79 -5.61
N LYS A 74 3.25 13.62 -5.89
CA LYS A 74 4.52 13.22 -5.27
C LYS A 74 5.66 14.18 -5.60
N ALA A 75 5.71 14.67 -6.83
CA ALA A 75 6.70 15.65 -7.29
C ALA A 75 6.43 17.07 -6.78
N GLY A 76 5.24 17.35 -6.22
CA GLY A 76 4.85 18.70 -5.80
C GLY A 76 4.35 19.60 -6.93
N GLU A 77 4.16 19.04 -8.13
CA GLU A 77 3.64 19.76 -9.31
C GLU A 77 2.14 20.06 -9.20
N ARG A 78 1.41 19.24 -8.40
CA ARG A 78 0.02 19.50 -8.03
C ARG A 78 -0.03 19.91 -6.57
N ASP A 79 -0.64 21.06 -6.33
CA ASP A 79 -0.71 21.66 -5.00
C ASP A 79 -2.02 21.30 -4.29
N PHE A 80 -1.99 20.21 -3.52
CA PHE A 80 -3.00 19.86 -2.52
C PHE A 80 -2.32 19.07 -1.41
N ALA A 81 -2.14 19.68 -0.25
CA ALA A 81 -1.26 19.19 0.81
C ALA A 81 -1.58 17.75 1.24
N THR A 82 -2.88 17.41 1.39
CA THR A 82 -3.30 16.05 1.77
C THR A 82 -2.87 15.00 0.74
N MET A 83 -3.09 15.27 -0.55
CA MET A 83 -2.72 14.32 -1.60
C MET A 83 -1.21 14.23 -1.80
N ARG A 84 -0.48 15.32 -1.57
CA ARG A 84 1.01 15.31 -1.57
C ARG A 84 1.54 14.38 -0.48
N ALA A 85 0.99 14.49 0.74
CA ALA A 85 1.39 13.62 1.85
C ALA A 85 1.10 12.14 1.56
N ILE A 86 -0.07 11.83 1.03
CA ILE A 86 -0.45 10.45 0.68
C ILE A 86 0.41 9.91 -0.47
N ALA A 87 0.65 10.70 -1.51
CA ALA A 87 1.43 10.26 -2.66
C ALA A 87 2.92 10.11 -2.36
N ALA A 88 3.46 10.78 -1.34
CA ALA A 88 4.86 10.71 -0.96
C ALA A 88 5.32 9.28 -0.66
N ASP A 89 4.47 8.47 -0.01
CA ASP A 89 4.76 7.11 0.40
C ASP A 89 4.44 6.04 -0.67
N LEU A 90 3.90 6.44 -1.82
CA LEU A 90 3.58 5.50 -2.89
C LEU A 90 4.80 5.20 -3.75
N SER A 91 5.07 3.92 -3.97
CA SER A 91 5.98 3.48 -5.03
C SER A 91 5.31 3.58 -6.40
N GLU A 92 6.09 3.50 -7.49
CA GLU A 92 5.51 3.44 -8.83
C GLU A 92 4.61 2.21 -9.01
N ALA A 93 5.01 1.07 -8.46
CA ALA A 93 4.20 -0.15 -8.48
C ALA A 93 2.87 0.02 -7.74
N ASP A 94 2.85 0.73 -6.61
CA ASP A 94 1.60 1.07 -5.90
C ASP A 94 0.70 1.95 -6.76
N MET A 95 1.27 2.97 -7.41
CA MET A 95 0.51 3.88 -8.29
C MET A 95 -0.13 3.13 -9.47
N GLU A 96 0.61 2.20 -10.09
CA GLU A 96 0.12 1.37 -11.17
C GLU A 96 -0.98 0.41 -10.71
N ALA A 97 -0.79 -0.24 -9.55
CA ALA A 97 -1.78 -1.14 -8.98
C ALA A 97 -3.07 -0.41 -8.59
N LEU A 98 -2.97 0.77 -7.97
CA LEU A 98 -4.10 1.65 -7.67
C LEU A 98 -4.81 2.12 -8.94
N ALA A 99 -4.05 2.51 -9.96
CA ALA A 99 -4.60 2.93 -11.24
C ALA A 99 -5.37 1.80 -11.94
N LYS A 100 -4.86 0.57 -11.87
CA LYS A 100 -5.54 -0.61 -12.39
C LYS A 100 -6.84 -0.88 -11.62
N TYR A 101 -6.81 -0.76 -10.29
CA TYR A 101 -7.98 -0.99 -9.46
C TYR A 101 -9.10 0.04 -9.70
N TYR A 102 -8.75 1.32 -9.74
CA TYR A 102 -9.72 2.41 -9.90
C TYR A 102 -10.04 2.76 -11.35
N GLY A 103 -9.27 2.25 -12.31
CA GLY A 103 -9.46 2.52 -13.74
C GLY A 103 -10.75 1.94 -14.31
N ALA A 104 -10.77 1.67 -15.60
CA ALA A 104 -11.97 1.28 -16.34
C ALA A 104 -12.75 0.09 -15.77
N ASP A 105 -12.12 -0.75 -14.95
CA ASP A 105 -12.72 -1.98 -14.38
C ASP A 105 -13.36 -1.78 -13.00
N ALA A 106 -13.19 -0.64 -12.35
CA ALA A 106 -13.73 -0.39 -11.00
C ALA A 106 -15.27 -0.35 -10.96
N ALA A 107 -15.93 -0.16 -12.08
CA ALA A 107 -17.39 -0.28 -12.18
C ALA A 107 -17.88 -1.70 -11.87
N THR A 108 -17.04 -2.72 -12.12
CA THR A 108 -17.36 -4.14 -11.87
C THR A 108 -17.04 -4.54 -10.43
N THR A 109 -16.05 -3.90 -9.81
CA THR A 109 -15.57 -4.28 -8.46
C THR A 109 -16.42 -3.67 -7.34
N ALA A 110 -17.06 -2.53 -7.57
CA ALA A 110 -17.99 -1.91 -6.62
C ALA A 110 -19.28 -2.74 -6.39
N ALA A 111 -19.57 -3.68 -7.29
CA ALA A 111 -20.70 -4.60 -7.15
C ALA A 111 -20.41 -5.83 -6.28
N ALA A 112 -19.15 -6.02 -5.83
CA ALA A 112 -18.69 -7.20 -5.09
C ALA A 112 -18.52 -6.96 -3.58
N THR A 113 -19.09 -5.91 -3.02
CA THR A 113 -19.21 -5.82 -1.56
C THR A 113 -20.33 -6.77 -1.12
N PRO A 114 -20.03 -7.86 -0.37
CA PRO A 114 -21.10 -8.69 0.18
C PRO A 114 -21.97 -7.82 1.06
N ALA A 115 -23.26 -7.74 0.75
CA ALA A 115 -24.25 -7.16 1.64
C ALA A 115 -24.14 -7.87 2.99
N GLU A 116 -23.71 -7.15 4.01
CA GLU A 116 -23.74 -7.59 5.39
C GLU A 116 -25.19 -7.91 5.73
N LYS A 117 -25.48 -9.19 5.91
CA LYS A 117 -26.79 -9.64 6.41
C LYS A 117 -26.92 -9.17 7.85
N LYS A 118 -27.87 -8.31 8.07
CA LYS A 118 -28.42 -7.96 9.39
C LYS A 118 -29.05 -9.18 10.03
#